data_19a0a1fbfe03f08bf2e93b14bc037374
#
_entry.id   19a0a1fbfe03f08bf2e93b14bc037374
#
_cell.length_a   1.000
_cell.length_b   1.000
_cell.length_c   1.000
_cell.angle_alpha   90.00
_cell.angle_beta   90.00
_cell.angle_gamma   90.00
#
_symmetry.space_group_name_H-M   'P 1'
#
loop_
_entity.id
_entity.type
_entity.pdbx_description
1 polymer ?
#
loop_
_entity_poly.entity_id
_entity_poly.type
_entity_poly.pdbx_seq_one_letter_code
_entity_poly.pdbx_strand_id
1 'polypeptide(L)'
;QDKENESLLIWTTTPWTLSSNIAVAINKKLDYVKVSMHDGSIYYVAEKNLKFQRLAKEFSEKKNWVEGVPKLKTLDQIFKERGEYKILEKIKGKDMIGWKYHGPYDHLDAQNSNGGYPNVNQDLERKEINAIKCHVVVDGGKDSEGNDMVVEGEGTGIVHMAGGCGSIDNKICKKE
;
A
#
# COMPACT_ATOMS: atom_id res chain seq x y z
N GLN A 1 13.89 11.43 -7.10
CA GLN A 1 14.25 12.30 -5.97
C GLN A 1 13.57 11.72 -4.74
N ASP A 2 14.37 11.29 -3.76
CA ASP A 2 13.84 10.82 -2.48
C ASP A 2 13.08 11.96 -1.83
N LYS A 3 11.83 11.70 -1.47
CA LYS A 3 10.98 12.65 -0.78
C LYS A 3 10.94 12.23 0.68
N GLU A 4 11.71 12.92 1.49
CA GLU A 4 11.70 12.72 2.93
C GLU A 4 10.28 12.99 3.48
N ASN A 5 9.86 12.19 4.46
CA ASN A 5 8.56 12.28 5.13
C ASN A 5 7.32 12.00 4.26
N GLU A 6 7.47 11.48 3.03
CA GLU A 6 6.34 11.06 2.20
C GLU A 6 6.18 9.53 2.25
N SER A 7 4.96 9.05 2.51
CA SER A 7 4.67 7.62 2.66
C SER A 7 3.41 7.19 1.93
N LEU A 8 3.45 6.02 1.31
CA LEU A 8 2.28 5.33 0.83
C LEU A 8 1.58 4.68 2.04
N LEU A 9 0.37 5.12 2.38
CA LEU A 9 -0.35 4.60 3.53
C LEU A 9 -1.07 3.31 3.15
N ILE A 10 -0.62 2.19 3.66
CA ILE A 10 -1.24 0.88 3.43
C ILE A 10 -2.13 0.48 4.60
N TRP A 11 -3.09 -0.38 4.30
CA TRP A 11 -3.87 -1.14 5.27
C TRP A 11 -3.67 -2.63 5.01
N THR A 12 -3.39 -3.41 6.04
CA THR A 12 -3.25 -4.86 5.93
C THR A 12 -3.88 -5.58 7.13
N THR A 13 -4.49 -6.72 6.87
CA THR A 13 -4.95 -7.67 7.90
C THR A 13 -3.91 -8.75 8.17
N THR A 14 -2.82 -8.81 7.42
CA THR A 14 -1.73 -9.80 7.51
C THR A 14 -0.37 -9.12 7.71
N PRO A 15 -0.16 -8.37 8.81
CA PRO A 15 1.04 -7.54 8.98
C PRO A 15 2.35 -8.33 9.01
N TRP A 16 2.30 -9.62 9.31
CA TRP A 16 3.48 -10.52 9.28
C TRP A 16 4.05 -10.75 7.88
N THR A 17 3.30 -10.42 6.81
CA THR A 17 3.81 -10.52 5.44
C THR A 17 4.56 -9.28 4.97
N LEU A 18 4.61 -8.21 5.78
CA LEU A 18 5.31 -6.97 5.44
C LEU A 18 6.80 -7.15 5.23
N SER A 19 7.43 -8.12 5.92
CA SER A 19 8.84 -8.48 5.70
C SER A 19 9.12 -9.06 4.31
N SER A 20 8.08 -9.49 3.60
CA SER A 20 8.14 -10.00 2.23
C SER A 20 7.55 -9.02 1.22
N ASN A 21 7.46 -7.74 1.58
CA ASN A 21 6.95 -6.71 0.67
C ASN A 21 7.87 -6.56 -0.54
N ILE A 22 7.30 -6.63 -1.72
CA ILE A 22 8.02 -6.44 -3.00
C ILE A 22 7.41 -5.36 -3.87
N ALA A 23 6.15 -5.04 -3.66
CA ALA A 23 5.43 -4.00 -4.40
C ALA A 23 4.26 -3.46 -3.58
N VAL A 24 3.65 -2.39 -4.03
CA VAL A 24 2.32 -1.96 -3.61
C VAL A 24 1.41 -1.86 -4.81
N ALA A 25 0.20 -2.38 -4.66
CA ALA A 25 -0.84 -2.32 -5.68
C ALA A 25 -1.79 -1.15 -5.44
N ILE A 26 -2.13 -0.45 -6.49
CA ILE A 26 -3.15 0.58 -6.54
C ILE A 26 -4.15 0.31 -7.66
N ASN A 27 -5.21 1.06 -7.73
CA ASN A 27 -6.13 1.03 -8.87
C ASN A 27 -5.91 2.30 -9.71
N LYS A 28 -5.44 2.12 -10.94
CA LYS A 28 -5.16 3.22 -11.87
C LYS A 28 -6.36 4.11 -12.21
N LYS A 29 -7.58 3.63 -11.95
CA LYS A 29 -8.83 4.36 -12.21
C LYS A 29 -9.24 5.28 -11.06
N LEU A 30 -8.72 5.04 -9.84
CA LEU A 30 -9.05 5.83 -8.67
C LEU A 30 -8.26 7.14 -8.62
N ASP A 31 -8.82 8.07 -7.88
CA ASP A 31 -8.16 9.29 -7.48
C ASP A 31 -7.50 9.09 -6.11
N TYR A 32 -6.27 9.54 -5.99
CA TYR A 32 -5.48 9.54 -4.78
C TYR A 32 -5.23 10.97 -4.33
N VAL A 33 -5.02 11.16 -3.05
CA VAL A 33 -4.69 12.45 -2.47
C VAL A 33 -3.39 12.39 -1.70
N LYS A 34 -2.63 13.45 -1.81
CA LYS A 34 -1.48 13.75 -0.99
C LYS A 34 -1.95 14.54 0.21
N VAL A 35 -1.78 13.98 1.39
CA VAL A 35 -2.27 14.52 2.66
C VAL A 35 -1.09 14.94 3.51
N SER A 36 -1.05 16.20 3.96
CA SER A 36 -0.07 16.67 4.94
C SER A 36 -0.70 16.70 6.33
N MET A 37 -0.01 16.11 7.29
CA MET A 37 -0.36 16.13 8.70
C MET A 37 0.26 17.33 9.41
N HIS A 38 -0.25 17.64 10.60
CA HIS A 38 0.25 18.72 11.44
C HIS A 38 1.74 18.54 11.83
N ASP A 39 2.20 17.31 11.99
CA ASP A 39 3.59 16.96 12.34
C ASP A 39 4.57 17.00 11.15
N GLY A 40 4.10 17.39 9.97
CA GLY A 40 4.90 17.44 8.75
C GLY A 40 4.94 16.14 7.98
N SER A 41 4.36 15.05 8.48
CA SER A 41 4.25 13.79 7.75
C SER A 41 3.32 13.95 6.55
N ILE A 42 3.65 13.27 5.47
CA ILE A 42 2.85 13.28 4.24
C ILE A 42 2.44 11.85 3.89
N TYR A 43 1.15 11.65 3.62
CA TYR A 43 0.59 10.38 3.26
C TYR A 43 -0.14 10.42 1.92
N TYR A 44 -0.03 9.33 1.15
CA TYR A 44 -0.83 9.07 -0.03
C TYR A 44 -1.91 8.04 0.30
N VAL A 45 -3.14 8.30 -0.12
CA VAL A 45 -4.30 7.45 0.13
C VAL A 45 -5.35 7.69 -0.95
N ALA A 46 -6.18 6.69 -1.26
CA ALA A 46 -7.30 6.91 -2.18
C ALA A 46 -8.28 7.93 -1.59
N GLU A 47 -8.67 8.93 -2.38
CA GLU A 47 -9.45 10.10 -1.94
C GLU A 47 -10.73 9.69 -1.22
N LYS A 48 -11.50 8.81 -1.83
CA LYS A 48 -12.78 8.39 -1.24
C LYS A 48 -12.61 7.54 0.01
N ASN A 49 -11.48 6.82 0.12
CA ASN A 49 -11.20 5.96 1.28
C ASN A 49 -10.89 6.74 2.56
N LEU A 50 -10.66 8.05 2.49
CA LEU A 50 -10.56 8.90 3.68
C LEU A 50 -11.80 8.80 4.57
N LYS A 51 -12.99 8.72 3.99
CA LYS A 51 -14.28 8.73 4.70
C LYS A 51 -14.92 7.36 4.85
N PHE A 52 -14.35 6.32 4.27
CA PHE A 52 -14.87 4.96 4.40
C PHE A 52 -14.28 4.24 5.62
N GLN A 53 -15.05 3.30 6.16
CA GLN A 53 -14.52 2.34 7.12
C GLN A 53 -13.55 1.41 6.39
N ARG A 54 -12.47 1.01 7.06
CA ARG A 54 -11.36 0.27 6.46
C ARG A 54 -11.62 -1.23 6.31
N LEU A 55 -12.67 -1.75 6.92
CA LEU A 55 -13.05 -3.14 6.79
C LEU A 55 -14.03 -3.35 5.64
N ALA A 56 -13.99 -4.54 5.06
CA ALA A 56 -14.95 -4.97 4.07
C ALA A 56 -16.40 -4.80 4.54
N LYS A 57 -17.30 -4.63 3.60
CA LYS A 57 -18.72 -4.32 3.84
C LYS A 57 -19.41 -5.25 4.84
N GLU A 58 -19.10 -6.53 4.80
CA GLU A 58 -19.61 -7.56 5.71
C GLU A 58 -19.27 -7.31 7.19
N PHE A 59 -18.14 -6.65 7.48
CA PHE A 59 -17.76 -6.22 8.82
C PHE A 59 -18.32 -4.84 9.18
N SER A 60 -18.68 -4.05 8.19
CA SER A 60 -19.30 -2.73 8.39
C SER A 60 -20.81 -2.83 8.64
N GLU A 61 -21.48 -3.87 8.17
CA GLU A 61 -22.93 -4.08 8.21
C GLU A 61 -23.40 -4.81 9.50
N LYS A 62 -22.88 -4.56 10.65
CA LYS A 62 -23.37 -5.06 11.95
C LYS A 62 -23.51 -6.59 12.13
N LYS A 63 -23.48 -7.40 11.07
CA LYS A 63 -23.73 -8.86 11.16
C LYS A 63 -22.70 -9.62 12.01
N ASN A 64 -21.47 -9.10 12.05
CA ASN A 64 -20.36 -9.69 12.82
C ASN A 64 -19.87 -8.74 13.92
N TRP A 65 -20.68 -7.71 14.26
CA TRP A 65 -20.32 -6.78 15.30
C TRP A 65 -20.59 -7.38 16.68
N VAL A 66 -19.57 -7.42 17.51
CA VAL A 66 -19.70 -7.82 18.92
C VAL A 66 -19.95 -6.56 19.74
N GLU A 67 -21.02 -6.57 20.57
CA GLU A 67 -21.32 -5.47 21.48
C GLU A 67 -20.12 -5.19 22.40
N GLY A 68 -19.80 -3.91 22.59
CA GLY A 68 -18.65 -3.47 23.38
C GLY A 68 -17.33 -3.31 22.61
N VAL A 69 -17.24 -3.79 21.37
CA VAL A 69 -16.06 -3.55 20.53
C VAL A 69 -16.20 -2.19 19.82
N PRO A 70 -15.24 -1.27 19.95
CA PRO A 70 -15.31 0.04 19.30
C PRO A 70 -15.35 -0.08 17.77
N LYS A 71 -16.19 0.71 17.12
CA LYS A 71 -16.20 0.80 15.66
C LYS A 71 -14.87 1.35 15.17
N LEU A 72 -14.35 0.80 14.09
CA LEU A 72 -13.17 1.35 13.45
C LEU A 72 -13.44 2.78 12.95
N LYS A 73 -12.57 3.70 13.35
CA LYS A 73 -12.60 5.08 12.86
C LYS A 73 -12.20 5.14 11.39
N THR A 74 -12.77 6.08 10.66
CA THR A 74 -12.31 6.42 9.32
C THR A 74 -10.92 7.07 9.37
N LEU A 75 -10.21 7.10 8.24
CA LEU A 75 -8.93 7.81 8.18
C LEU A 75 -9.09 9.31 8.47
N ASP A 76 -10.17 9.92 7.96
CA ASP A 76 -10.52 11.32 8.25
C ASP A 76 -10.61 11.58 9.76
N GLN A 77 -11.30 10.70 10.50
CA GLN A 77 -11.39 10.82 11.95
C GLN A 77 -10.04 10.68 12.66
N ILE A 78 -9.24 9.68 12.23
CA ILE A 78 -7.90 9.45 12.81
C ILE A 78 -6.98 10.64 12.55
N PHE A 79 -6.99 11.17 11.33
CA PHE A 79 -6.15 12.30 10.97
C PHE A 79 -6.53 13.57 11.75
N LYS A 80 -7.82 13.84 11.91
CA LYS A 80 -8.30 14.96 12.73
C LYS A 80 -7.91 14.84 14.19
N GLU A 81 -7.99 13.65 14.75
CA GLU A 81 -7.56 13.40 16.14
C GLU A 81 -6.05 13.56 16.35
N ARG A 82 -5.26 13.41 15.29
CA ARG A 82 -3.81 13.60 15.30
C ARG A 82 -3.34 15.03 14.98
N GLY A 83 -4.24 16.00 15.02
CA GLY A 83 -3.90 17.42 14.88
C GLY A 83 -4.28 18.02 13.53
N GLU A 84 -5.31 17.51 12.91
CA GLU A 84 -5.80 17.96 11.59
C GLU A 84 -4.88 17.59 10.42
N TYR A 85 -5.42 17.73 9.23
CA TYR A 85 -4.68 17.48 8.00
C TYR A 85 -5.13 18.39 6.88
N LYS A 86 -4.31 18.50 5.83
CA LYS A 86 -4.63 19.24 4.61
C LYS A 86 -4.39 18.36 3.40
N ILE A 87 -5.31 18.39 2.45
CA ILE A 87 -5.08 17.80 1.12
C ILE A 87 -4.25 18.81 0.33
N LEU A 88 -3.05 18.39 -0.07
CA LEU A 88 -2.12 19.22 -0.84
C LEU A 88 -2.35 19.07 -2.34
N GLU A 89 -2.62 17.85 -2.78
CA GLU A 89 -2.68 17.51 -4.19
C GLU A 89 -3.63 16.34 -4.42
N LYS A 90 -4.24 16.29 -5.62
CA LYS A 90 -5.00 15.17 -6.12
C LYS A 90 -4.28 14.55 -7.32
N ILE A 91 -4.09 13.24 -7.29
CA ILE A 91 -3.27 12.49 -8.23
C ILE A 91 -4.12 11.38 -8.83
N LYS A 92 -4.05 11.17 -10.12
CA LYS A 92 -4.67 10.00 -10.75
C LYS A 92 -3.84 8.75 -10.47
N GLY A 93 -4.50 7.63 -10.13
CA GLY A 93 -3.79 6.38 -9.87
C GLY A 93 -2.86 5.97 -11.01
N LYS A 94 -3.26 6.17 -12.28
CA LYS A 94 -2.40 5.90 -13.43
C LYS A 94 -1.04 6.62 -13.39
N ASP A 95 -0.99 7.81 -12.79
CA ASP A 95 0.22 8.64 -12.72
C ASP A 95 1.14 8.21 -11.57
N MET A 96 0.66 7.34 -10.68
CA MET A 96 1.44 6.74 -9.59
C MET A 96 2.11 5.42 -10.00
N ILE A 97 1.67 4.79 -11.10
CA ILE A 97 2.27 3.54 -11.58
C ILE A 97 3.74 3.76 -11.91
N GLY A 98 4.59 2.85 -11.42
CA GLY A 98 6.04 2.93 -11.60
C GLY A 98 6.76 3.80 -10.55
N TRP A 99 6.06 4.46 -9.63
CA TRP A 99 6.73 5.13 -8.52
C TRP A 99 7.54 4.12 -7.72
N LYS A 100 8.71 4.56 -7.25
CA LYS A 100 9.58 3.79 -6.37
C LYS A 100 9.41 4.26 -4.93
N TYR A 101 9.55 3.33 -3.99
CA TYR A 101 9.50 3.62 -2.56
C TYR A 101 10.56 2.80 -1.81
N HIS A 102 10.91 3.21 -0.61
CA HIS A 102 11.69 2.41 0.32
C HIS A 102 10.75 1.44 1.04
N GLY A 103 11.12 0.18 1.08
CA GLY A 103 10.35 -0.85 1.77
C GLY A 103 10.37 -0.66 3.29
N PRO A 104 9.39 -1.23 4.00
CA PRO A 104 9.21 -0.99 5.44
C PRO A 104 10.40 -1.43 6.30
N TYR A 105 11.28 -2.29 5.78
CA TYR A 105 12.41 -2.86 6.53
C TYR A 105 13.76 -2.67 5.84
N ASP A 106 13.85 -1.87 4.79
CA ASP A 106 15.10 -1.66 4.02
C ASP A 106 16.24 -1.08 4.85
N HIS A 107 15.90 -0.39 5.95
CA HIS A 107 16.88 0.18 6.90
C HIS A 107 17.48 -0.86 7.86
N LEU A 108 16.98 -2.09 7.90
CA LEU A 108 17.48 -3.12 8.81
C LEU A 108 18.75 -3.79 8.26
N ASP A 109 19.71 -4.07 9.13
CA ASP A 109 20.96 -4.77 8.78
C ASP A 109 20.73 -6.11 8.08
N ALA A 110 19.64 -6.81 8.43
CA ALA A 110 19.26 -8.06 7.79
C ALA A 110 18.99 -7.91 6.29
N GLN A 111 18.55 -6.74 5.84
CA GLN A 111 18.34 -6.45 4.42
C GLN A 111 19.65 -6.15 3.69
N ASN A 112 20.69 -5.78 4.41
CA ASN A 112 22.03 -5.50 3.88
C ASN A 112 22.97 -6.73 3.94
N SER A 113 22.50 -7.84 4.51
CA SER A 113 23.26 -9.10 4.54
C SER A 113 23.01 -9.95 3.29
N ASN A 114 23.86 -10.96 3.07
CA ASN A 114 23.72 -11.88 1.94
C ASN A 114 22.31 -12.49 1.91
N GLY A 115 21.62 -12.32 0.78
CA GLY A 115 20.21 -12.71 0.60
C GLY A 115 19.19 -11.60 0.85
N GLY A 116 19.58 -10.45 1.38
CA GLY A 116 18.75 -9.24 1.42
C GLY A 116 18.60 -8.58 0.05
N TYR A 117 17.57 -7.77 -0.14
CA TYR A 117 17.27 -7.15 -1.45
C TYR A 117 18.43 -6.38 -2.09
N PRO A 118 19.17 -5.51 -1.38
CA PRO A 118 20.30 -4.81 -1.96
C PRO A 118 21.41 -5.75 -2.45
N ASN A 119 21.70 -6.79 -1.66
CA ASN A 119 22.77 -7.73 -1.99
C ASN A 119 22.37 -8.73 -3.06
N VAL A 120 21.12 -9.14 -3.11
CA VAL A 120 20.59 -9.95 -4.23
C VAL A 120 20.77 -9.19 -5.55
N ASN A 121 20.57 -7.88 -5.55
CA ASN A 121 20.78 -7.04 -6.73
C ASN A 121 22.27 -6.85 -7.08
N GLN A 122 23.18 -6.96 -6.10
CA GLN A 122 24.64 -6.86 -6.30
C GLN A 122 25.28 -8.20 -6.67
N ASP A 123 24.89 -9.29 -6.01
CA ASP A 123 25.47 -10.63 -6.23
C ASP A 123 25.01 -11.28 -7.52
N LEU A 124 23.85 -10.89 -8.00
CA LEU A 124 23.36 -11.35 -9.26
C LEU A 124 23.62 -10.25 -10.31
N GLU A 125 24.84 -10.13 -10.79
CA GLU A 125 25.18 -9.39 -12.03
C GLU A 125 24.33 -9.85 -13.25
N ARG A 126 23.18 -10.41 -12.97
CA ARG A 126 22.20 -10.87 -13.94
C ARG A 126 21.41 -9.68 -14.42
N LYS A 127 21.53 -9.39 -15.70
CA LYS A 127 20.67 -8.43 -16.41
C LYS A 127 19.18 -8.65 -16.11
N GLU A 128 18.80 -9.89 -15.76
CA GLU A 128 17.44 -10.30 -15.39
C GLU A 128 16.99 -9.78 -14.02
N ILE A 129 17.89 -9.56 -13.07
CA ILE A 129 17.54 -9.03 -11.73
C ILE A 129 17.51 -7.51 -11.68
N ASN A 130 18.30 -6.86 -12.51
CA ASN A 130 18.07 -5.44 -12.76
C ASN A 130 16.68 -5.17 -13.38
N ALA A 131 16.02 -6.20 -13.88
CA ALA A 131 14.63 -6.17 -14.31
C ALA A 131 13.62 -6.48 -13.17
N ILE A 132 14.07 -6.98 -12.01
CA ILE A 132 13.18 -7.15 -10.85
C ILE A 132 12.83 -5.77 -10.32
N LYS A 133 11.62 -5.36 -10.61
CA LYS A 133 11.04 -4.10 -10.15
C LYS A 133 10.53 -4.23 -8.71
N CYS A 134 11.46 -4.39 -7.76
CA CYS A 134 11.12 -4.36 -6.34
C CYS A 134 10.77 -2.95 -5.88
N HIS A 135 9.93 -2.86 -4.87
CA HIS A 135 9.48 -1.63 -4.23
C HIS A 135 8.97 -0.60 -5.24
N VAL A 136 8.03 -1.05 -6.04
CA VAL A 136 7.40 -0.26 -7.10
C VAL A 136 5.88 -0.26 -6.93
N VAL A 137 5.25 0.83 -7.33
CA VAL A 137 3.79 0.95 -7.40
C VAL A 137 3.30 0.30 -8.69
N VAL A 138 2.40 -0.67 -8.58
CA VAL A 138 1.83 -1.42 -9.71
C VAL A 138 0.31 -1.27 -9.78
N ASP A 139 -0.28 -1.56 -10.95
CA ASP A 139 -1.74 -1.68 -11.06
C ASP A 139 -2.21 -3.02 -10.47
N GLY A 140 -3.07 -2.99 -9.48
CA GLY A 140 -3.64 -4.19 -8.86
C GLY A 140 -4.45 -5.05 -9.83
N GLY A 141 -4.91 -4.45 -10.93
CA GLY A 141 -5.64 -5.19 -11.96
C GLY A 141 -6.96 -5.76 -11.47
N LYS A 142 -7.28 -6.96 -11.97
CA LYS A 142 -8.52 -7.65 -11.68
C LYS A 142 -8.27 -9.06 -11.16
N ASP A 143 -9.17 -9.54 -10.30
CA ASP A 143 -9.20 -10.94 -9.85
C ASP A 143 -9.66 -11.89 -10.96
N SER A 144 -9.81 -13.17 -10.62
CA SER A 144 -10.29 -14.22 -11.55
C SER A 144 -11.77 -14.05 -11.96
N GLU A 145 -12.54 -13.29 -11.19
CA GLU A 145 -13.95 -13.02 -11.43
C GLU A 145 -14.16 -11.71 -12.19
N GLY A 146 -13.09 -10.96 -12.46
CA GLY A 146 -13.12 -9.70 -13.19
C GLY A 146 -13.37 -8.46 -12.31
N ASN A 147 -13.36 -8.62 -10.97
CA ASN A 147 -13.50 -7.50 -10.05
C ASN A 147 -12.15 -6.78 -9.87
N ASP A 148 -12.18 -5.47 -9.67
CA ASP A 148 -10.97 -4.71 -9.36
C ASP A 148 -10.41 -5.17 -7.99
N MET A 149 -9.12 -5.49 -7.93
CA MET A 149 -8.43 -5.97 -6.72
C MET A 149 -8.28 -4.89 -5.65
N VAL A 150 -8.14 -3.65 -6.09
CA VAL A 150 -8.09 -2.48 -5.22
C VAL A 150 -9.34 -1.65 -5.49
N VAL A 151 -10.19 -1.51 -4.48
CA VAL A 151 -11.51 -0.90 -4.62
C VAL A 151 -11.68 0.32 -3.73
N GLU A 152 -12.64 1.15 -4.09
CA GLU A 152 -13.12 2.21 -3.21
C GLU A 152 -13.84 1.62 -2.00
N GLY A 153 -13.64 2.23 -0.84
CA GLY A 153 -14.37 1.87 0.37
C GLY A 153 -13.74 0.74 1.19
N GLU A 154 -12.60 0.21 0.74
CA GLU A 154 -11.86 -0.79 1.49
C GLU A 154 -10.41 -0.35 1.74
N GLY A 155 -9.96 -0.45 2.98
CA GLY A 155 -8.61 -0.07 3.38
C GLY A 155 -8.27 1.37 3.04
N THR A 156 -7.06 1.58 2.55
CA THR A 156 -6.53 2.87 2.12
C THR A 156 -6.56 3.07 0.59
N GLY A 157 -6.98 2.04 -0.15
CA GLY A 157 -6.86 2.00 -1.61
C GLY A 157 -5.42 1.80 -2.09
N ILE A 158 -4.51 1.44 -1.19
CA ILE A 158 -3.12 1.06 -1.47
C ILE A 158 -2.85 -0.23 -0.71
N VAL A 159 -2.52 -1.29 -1.42
CA VAL A 159 -2.37 -2.65 -0.88
C VAL A 159 -0.93 -3.10 -1.02
N HIS A 160 -0.33 -3.56 0.08
CA HIS A 160 0.99 -4.17 0.02
C HIS A 160 0.94 -5.54 -0.68
N MET A 161 1.99 -5.87 -1.41
CA MET A 161 2.11 -7.10 -2.18
C MET A 161 3.29 -7.92 -1.69
N ALA A 162 3.02 -9.20 -1.42
CA ALA A 162 4.02 -10.19 -1.03
C ALA A 162 3.88 -11.44 -1.92
N GLY A 163 4.57 -11.45 -3.04
CA GLY A 163 4.40 -12.44 -4.12
C GLY A 163 4.58 -13.90 -3.71
N GLY A 164 5.27 -14.16 -2.60
CA GLY A 164 5.43 -15.50 -2.03
C GLY A 164 4.31 -15.91 -1.06
N CYS A 165 3.46 -14.99 -0.63
CA CYS A 165 2.52 -15.20 0.47
C CYS A 165 1.04 -15.31 0.03
N GLY A 166 0.73 -15.02 -1.24
CA GLY A 166 -0.63 -15.07 -1.76
C GLY A 166 -0.69 -15.42 -3.24
N SER A 167 -1.71 -16.19 -3.65
CA SER A 167 -1.87 -16.59 -5.06
C SER A 167 -2.14 -15.41 -5.99
N ILE A 168 -2.83 -14.40 -5.48
CA ILE A 168 -3.17 -13.17 -6.20
C ILE A 168 -1.93 -12.30 -6.34
N ASP A 169 -1.21 -12.07 -5.24
CA ASP A 169 0.06 -11.33 -5.22
C ASP A 169 1.06 -11.97 -6.19
N ASN A 170 1.17 -13.30 -6.16
CA ASN A 170 2.05 -14.04 -7.07
C ASN A 170 1.70 -13.82 -8.56
N LYS A 171 0.42 -13.79 -8.91
CA LYS A 171 -0.02 -13.54 -10.29
C LYS A 171 0.32 -12.12 -10.75
N ILE A 172 0.13 -11.12 -9.89
CA ILE A 172 0.44 -9.73 -10.21
C ILE A 172 1.97 -9.57 -10.36
N CYS A 173 2.73 -10.06 -9.39
CA CYS A 173 4.20 -9.97 -9.42
C CYS A 173 4.85 -10.70 -10.60
N LYS A 174 4.23 -11.75 -11.13
CA LYS A 174 4.72 -12.45 -12.34
C LYS A 174 4.42 -11.72 -13.65
N LYS A 175 3.43 -10.83 -13.61
CA LYS A 175 2.99 -10.09 -14.80
C LYS A 175 3.82 -8.82 -15.01
N GLU A 176 4.31 -8.22 -13.95
CA GLU A 176 5.14 -7.00 -13.94
C GLU A 176 6.65 -7.32 -14.06
#